data_aff44bbb199205aa3d1c03c2e1ccb63f
#
_entry.id   aff44bbb199205aa3d1c03c2e1ccb63f
#
_cell.length_a   1.000
_cell.length_b   1.000
_cell.length_c   1.000
_cell.angle_alpha   90.00
_cell.angle_beta   90.00
_cell.angle_gamma   90.00
#
_symmetry.space_group_name_H-M   'P 1'
#
loop_
_entity.id
_entity.type
_entity.pdbx_description
1 polymer ?
#
loop_
_entity_poly.entity_id
_entity_poly.type
_entity_poly.pdbx_seq_one_letter_code
_entity_poly.pdbx_strand_id
1 'polypeptide(L)'
;MAFDAAGQVGHAIHLTNDASKGMSGRVIPMHPEVRAALIAYRQTLAKVTGEYVIGTERMSSTSPQVIVNMFQRWYRHLGFVGCSSHSGRRTFITGAARKISFVGGSLRDVQALAGHSNLRTTQRYIEENADAQRRVVQQL
;
A
#
# COMPACT_ATOMS: atom_id res chain seq x y z
N MET A 1 10.62 5.56 -4.57
CA MET A 1 10.57 5.47 -6.04
C MET A 1 10.16 4.07 -6.44
N ALA A 2 9.32 3.90 -7.47
CA ALA A 2 8.89 2.61 -8.00
C ALA A 2 9.71 2.19 -9.25
N PHE A 3 10.45 3.14 -9.83
CA PHE A 3 11.34 2.93 -10.95
C PHE A 3 12.79 3.10 -10.51
N ASP A 4 13.69 2.33 -11.11
CA ASP A 4 15.15 2.47 -10.95
C ASP A 4 15.71 3.63 -11.81
N ALA A 5 17.04 3.85 -11.73
CA ALA A 5 17.72 4.88 -12.50
C ALA A 5 17.64 4.67 -14.03
N ALA A 6 17.47 3.43 -14.49
CA ALA A 6 17.24 3.10 -15.89
C ALA A 6 15.75 3.20 -16.26
N GLY A 7 14.92 3.58 -15.30
CA GLY A 7 13.49 3.71 -15.46
C GLY A 7 12.77 2.37 -15.56
N GLN A 8 13.34 1.27 -15.14
CA GLN A 8 12.66 -0.03 -15.09
C GLN A 8 11.83 -0.13 -13.80
N VAL A 9 10.74 -0.90 -13.86
CA VAL A 9 9.90 -1.16 -12.68
C VAL A 9 10.63 -2.09 -11.73
N GLY A 10 10.97 -1.59 -10.55
CA GLY A 10 11.63 -2.35 -9.49
C GLY A 10 10.75 -3.45 -8.88
N HIS A 11 11.32 -4.18 -7.91
CA HIS A 11 10.60 -5.18 -7.11
C HIS A 11 10.06 -4.63 -5.79
N ALA A 12 10.36 -3.38 -5.48
CA ALA A 12 9.93 -2.70 -4.27
C ALA A 12 9.67 -1.20 -4.53
N ILE A 13 8.84 -0.61 -3.69
CA ILE A 13 8.60 0.83 -3.64
C ILE A 13 9.49 1.40 -2.54
N HIS A 14 10.42 2.27 -2.90
CA HIS A 14 11.28 2.99 -1.97
C HIS A 14 10.62 4.32 -1.63
N LEU A 15 10.14 4.46 -0.40
CA LEU A 15 9.66 5.71 0.15
C LEU A 15 10.80 6.39 0.89
N THR A 16 11.12 7.61 0.51
CA THR A 16 12.07 8.45 1.23
C THR A 16 11.41 9.06 2.47
N ASN A 17 12.21 9.58 3.39
CA ASN A 17 11.70 10.30 4.56
C ASN A 17 10.82 11.48 4.16
N ASP A 18 11.23 12.26 3.17
CA ASP A 18 10.50 13.44 2.69
C ASP A 18 9.14 13.08 2.04
N ALA A 19 9.04 11.89 1.44
CA ALA A 19 7.80 11.38 0.88
C ALA A 19 6.86 10.74 1.92
N SER A 20 7.28 10.70 3.19
CA SER A 20 6.55 10.00 4.26
C SER A 20 6.21 10.96 5.40
N LYS A 21 4.96 10.94 5.87
CA LYS A 21 4.57 11.66 7.07
C LYS A 21 5.37 11.15 8.27
N GLY A 22 6.00 12.06 9.02
CA GLY A 22 6.79 11.70 10.20
C GLY A 22 8.16 11.07 9.88
N MET A 23 8.73 11.37 8.72
CA MET A 23 10.06 10.90 8.29
C MET A 23 10.22 9.36 8.39
N SER A 24 9.16 8.63 8.07
CA SER A 24 9.09 7.16 8.15
C SER A 24 9.36 6.49 6.80
N GLY A 25 10.48 6.86 6.17
CA GLY A 25 10.92 6.23 4.92
C GLY A 25 11.09 4.73 5.08
N ARG A 26 10.75 3.97 4.04
CA ARG A 26 10.80 2.52 4.07
C ARG A 26 10.80 1.90 2.69
N VAL A 27 11.18 0.64 2.63
CA VAL A 27 11.09 -0.19 1.42
C VAL A 27 9.88 -1.10 1.57
N ILE A 28 8.97 -1.05 0.59
CA ILE A 28 7.75 -1.86 0.56
C ILE A 28 7.89 -2.84 -0.62
N PRO A 29 7.96 -4.16 -0.39
CA PRO A 29 7.92 -5.15 -1.46
C PRO A 29 6.70 -4.95 -2.35
N MET A 30 6.89 -4.99 -3.67
CA MET A 30 5.82 -4.74 -4.62
C MET A 30 5.08 -6.04 -4.93
N HIS A 31 3.76 -6.01 -4.82
CA HIS A 31 2.93 -7.14 -5.23
C HIS A 31 3.10 -7.42 -6.72
N PRO A 32 3.19 -8.68 -7.18
CA PRO A 32 3.39 -9.02 -8.59
C PRO A 32 2.38 -8.37 -9.54
N GLU A 33 1.11 -8.31 -9.18
CA GLU A 33 0.08 -7.66 -9.99
C GLU A 33 0.28 -6.14 -10.11
N VAL A 34 0.70 -5.48 -9.03
CA VAL A 34 1.02 -4.04 -9.06
C VAL A 34 2.21 -3.80 -9.97
N ARG A 35 3.23 -4.66 -9.88
CA ARG A 35 4.40 -4.60 -10.76
C ARG A 35 4.01 -4.78 -12.23
N ALA A 36 3.21 -5.78 -12.54
CA ALA A 36 2.73 -6.04 -13.90
C ALA A 36 1.91 -4.85 -14.44
N ALA A 37 1.02 -4.28 -13.63
CA ALA A 37 0.24 -3.11 -13.99
C ALA A 37 1.12 -1.89 -14.26
N LEU A 38 2.17 -1.66 -13.46
CA LEU A 38 3.12 -0.56 -13.68
C LEU A 38 3.94 -0.75 -14.97
N ILE A 39 4.34 -2.00 -15.28
CA ILE A 39 5.03 -2.32 -16.54
C ILE A 39 4.11 -2.01 -17.73
N ALA A 40 2.86 -2.49 -17.70
CA ALA A 40 1.89 -2.24 -18.76
C ALA A 40 1.60 -0.73 -18.90
N TYR A 41 1.38 -0.03 -17.79
CA TYR A 41 1.17 1.42 -17.79
C TYR A 41 2.34 2.17 -18.41
N ARG A 42 3.57 1.78 -18.08
CA ARG A 42 4.76 2.39 -18.66
C ARG A 42 4.83 2.24 -20.19
N GLN A 43 4.40 1.10 -20.72
CA GLN A 43 4.37 0.88 -22.18
C GLN A 43 3.38 1.81 -22.89
N THR A 44 2.34 2.28 -22.22
CA THR A 44 1.37 3.23 -22.78
C THR A 44 1.89 4.67 -22.78
N LEU A 45 2.93 4.97 -22.01
CA LEU A 45 3.53 6.31 -21.94
C LEU A 45 4.58 6.45 -23.04
N ALA A 46 4.29 7.23 -24.06
CA ALA A 46 5.19 7.50 -25.19
C ALA A 46 6.54 8.12 -24.77
N LYS A 47 6.59 8.85 -23.66
CA LYS A 47 7.80 9.35 -22.98
C LYS A 47 7.49 9.50 -21.49
N VAL A 48 8.21 8.79 -20.65
CA VAL A 48 8.24 9.08 -19.19
C VAL A 48 9.15 10.28 -19.00
N THR A 49 8.59 11.48 -19.07
CA THR A 49 9.33 12.74 -18.89
C THR A 49 9.21 13.33 -17.49
N GLY A 50 8.55 12.63 -16.57
CA GLY A 50 8.25 13.16 -15.24
C GLY A 50 8.87 12.34 -14.10
N GLU A 51 9.18 13.03 -13.01
CA GLU A 51 9.63 12.48 -11.74
C GLU A 51 8.55 11.61 -11.06
N TYR A 52 7.28 11.77 -11.44
CA TYR A 52 6.12 11.15 -10.82
C TYR A 52 5.57 9.99 -11.66
N VAL A 53 5.18 8.91 -10.96
CA VAL A 53 4.57 7.73 -11.60
C VAL A 53 3.24 8.07 -12.28
N ILE A 54 2.45 8.96 -11.67
CA ILE A 54 1.13 9.36 -12.14
C ILE A 54 1.17 10.83 -12.53
N GLY A 55 1.06 11.07 -13.82
CA GLY A 55 0.83 12.40 -14.39
C GLY A 55 -0.62 12.54 -14.86
N THR A 56 -1.00 13.75 -15.24
CA THR A 56 -2.24 14.05 -15.95
C THR A 56 -1.91 14.68 -17.30
N GLU A 57 -2.87 14.69 -18.22
CA GLU A 57 -2.70 15.34 -19.54
C GLU A 57 -2.32 16.84 -19.43
N ARG A 58 -2.69 17.47 -18.31
CA ARG A 58 -2.50 18.91 -18.10
C ARG A 58 -1.31 19.26 -17.20
N MET A 59 -0.81 18.30 -16.40
CA MET A 59 0.24 18.54 -15.40
C MET A 59 1.13 17.33 -15.25
N SER A 60 2.43 17.54 -15.14
CA SER A 60 3.43 16.48 -14.87
C SER A 60 3.31 15.86 -13.48
N SER A 61 2.64 16.53 -12.53
CA SER A 61 2.40 16.05 -11.18
C SER A 61 0.92 16.09 -10.83
N THR A 62 0.49 15.17 -9.99
CA THR A 62 -0.89 15.07 -9.51
C THR A 62 -0.93 15.36 -8.01
N SER A 63 -1.76 16.33 -7.59
CA SER A 63 -1.87 16.65 -6.16
C SER A 63 -2.52 15.50 -5.37
N PRO A 64 -2.16 15.33 -4.09
CA PRO A 64 -2.79 14.31 -3.24
C PRO A 64 -4.33 14.41 -3.20
N GLN A 65 -4.87 15.63 -3.26
CA GLN A 65 -6.32 15.85 -3.25
C GLN A 65 -7.00 15.28 -4.50
N VAL A 66 -6.37 15.40 -5.67
CA VAL A 66 -6.91 14.82 -6.93
C VAL A 66 -6.97 13.30 -6.81
N ILE A 67 -5.96 12.65 -6.24
CA ILE A 67 -5.95 11.20 -5.99
C ILE A 67 -7.07 10.81 -5.01
N VAL A 68 -7.22 11.54 -3.91
CA VAL A 68 -8.32 11.28 -2.95
C VAL A 68 -9.69 11.37 -3.63
N ASN A 69 -9.91 12.43 -4.42
CA ASN A 69 -11.16 12.63 -5.14
C ASN A 69 -11.41 11.55 -6.21
N MET A 70 -10.36 11.06 -6.85
CA MET A 70 -10.41 9.96 -7.81
C MET A 70 -10.90 8.67 -7.13
N PHE A 71 -10.30 8.28 -6.00
CA PHE A 71 -10.74 7.12 -5.23
C PHE A 71 -12.19 7.25 -4.77
N GLN A 72 -12.59 8.45 -4.30
CA GLN A 72 -13.96 8.70 -3.85
C GLN A 72 -14.97 8.51 -4.99
N ARG A 73 -14.66 8.98 -6.21
CA ARG A 73 -15.48 8.76 -7.39
C ARG A 73 -15.59 7.29 -7.76
N TRP A 74 -14.48 6.55 -7.77
CA TRP A 74 -14.46 5.13 -8.09
C TRP A 74 -15.28 4.32 -7.09
N TYR A 75 -15.10 4.53 -5.80
CA TYR A 75 -15.87 3.81 -4.78
C TYR A 75 -17.36 4.12 -4.88
N ARG A 76 -17.73 5.37 -5.15
CA ARG A 76 -19.14 5.75 -5.36
C ARG A 76 -19.72 5.06 -6.58
N HIS A 77 -19.00 5.03 -7.70
CA HIS A 77 -19.42 4.35 -8.92
C HIS A 77 -19.60 2.84 -8.72
N LEU A 78 -18.78 2.21 -7.90
CA LEU A 78 -18.85 0.79 -7.53
C LEU A 78 -19.86 0.50 -6.40
N GLY A 79 -20.60 1.48 -5.91
CA GLY A 79 -21.57 1.31 -4.82
C GLY A 79 -20.97 1.16 -3.41
N PHE A 80 -19.66 1.38 -3.23
CA PHE A 80 -19.01 1.32 -1.92
C PHE A 80 -19.21 2.62 -1.15
N VAL A 81 -20.35 2.74 -0.49
CA VAL A 81 -20.70 3.92 0.33
C VAL A 81 -19.78 3.99 1.56
N GLY A 82 -19.26 5.18 1.87
CA GLY A 82 -18.39 5.42 3.02
C GLY A 82 -16.92 5.02 2.81
N CYS A 83 -16.55 4.44 1.65
CA CYS A 83 -15.16 4.14 1.32
C CYS A 83 -14.38 5.37 0.86
N SER A 84 -13.09 5.40 1.17
CA SER A 84 -12.16 6.48 0.83
C SER A 84 -10.79 5.92 0.43
N SER A 85 -9.84 6.78 0.09
CA SER A 85 -8.44 6.39 -0.18
C SER A 85 -7.80 5.60 0.99
N HIS A 86 -8.27 5.81 2.22
CA HIS A 86 -7.80 5.04 3.38
C HIS A 86 -8.37 3.60 3.45
N SER A 87 -9.46 3.32 2.75
CA SER A 87 -10.09 1.97 2.78
C SER A 87 -9.17 0.90 2.21
N GLY A 88 -8.51 1.17 1.08
CA GLY A 88 -7.51 0.26 0.52
C GLY A 88 -6.34 -0.01 1.47
N ARG A 89 -5.84 1.04 2.15
CA ARG A 89 -4.80 0.89 3.18
C ARG A 89 -5.26 0.01 4.34
N ARG A 90 -6.48 0.20 4.84
CA ARG A 90 -7.06 -0.64 5.90
C ARG A 90 -7.13 -2.10 5.46
N THR A 91 -7.68 -2.36 4.28
CA THR A 91 -7.76 -3.71 3.70
C THR A 91 -6.39 -4.37 3.61
N PHE A 92 -5.38 -3.65 3.11
CA PHE A 92 -4.01 -4.15 3.02
C PHE A 92 -3.45 -4.52 4.40
N ILE A 93 -3.53 -3.63 5.39
CA ILE A 93 -2.98 -3.86 6.73
C ILE A 93 -3.69 -5.02 7.42
N THR A 94 -5.03 -5.08 7.37
CA THR A 94 -5.81 -6.18 7.93
C THR A 94 -5.48 -7.51 7.25
N GLY A 95 -5.38 -7.53 5.93
CA GLY A 95 -5.00 -8.72 5.17
C GLY A 95 -3.58 -9.19 5.49
N ALA A 96 -2.63 -8.27 5.59
CA ALA A 96 -1.25 -8.57 5.98
C ALA A 96 -1.19 -9.13 7.41
N ALA A 97 -1.89 -8.50 8.37
CA ALA A 97 -1.92 -8.96 9.76
C ALA A 97 -2.49 -10.37 9.91
N ARG A 98 -3.49 -10.73 9.10
CA ARG A 98 -4.07 -12.09 9.10
C ARG A 98 -3.15 -13.14 8.49
N LYS A 99 -2.28 -12.75 7.56
CA LYS A 99 -1.46 -13.68 6.77
C LYS A 99 -0.01 -13.77 7.25
N ILE A 100 0.49 -12.79 7.99
CA ILE A 100 1.91 -12.65 8.28
C ILE A 100 2.49 -13.84 9.06
N SER A 101 1.73 -14.43 9.97
CA SER A 101 2.14 -15.59 10.74
C SER A 101 2.29 -16.85 9.88
N PHE A 102 1.52 -17.00 8.81
CA PHE A 102 1.62 -18.16 7.92
C PHE A 102 2.93 -18.19 7.12
N VAL A 103 3.60 -17.05 7.00
CA VAL A 103 4.90 -16.92 6.32
C VAL A 103 6.05 -16.73 7.30
N GLY A 104 5.83 -17.03 8.59
CA GLY A 104 6.87 -16.94 9.63
C GLY A 104 7.16 -15.50 10.10
N GLY A 105 6.37 -14.54 9.71
CA GLY A 105 6.51 -13.16 10.15
C GLY A 105 5.67 -12.82 11.37
N SER A 106 5.76 -11.59 11.83
CA SER A 106 5.15 -11.06 13.03
C SER A 106 4.38 -9.76 12.76
N LEU A 107 3.63 -9.30 13.75
CA LEU A 107 2.95 -8.01 13.69
C LEU A 107 3.91 -6.81 13.54
N ARG A 108 5.17 -6.96 13.95
CA ARG A 108 6.20 -5.93 13.73
C ARG A 108 6.52 -5.74 12.24
N ASP A 109 6.48 -6.82 11.47
CA ASP A 109 6.69 -6.75 10.01
C ASP A 109 5.53 -6.01 9.34
N VAL A 110 4.30 -6.25 9.80
CA VAL A 110 3.12 -5.48 9.35
C VAL A 110 3.22 -4.01 9.74
N GLN A 111 3.69 -3.72 10.95
CA GLN A 111 3.96 -2.35 11.41
C GLN A 111 4.96 -1.64 10.49
N ALA A 112 6.07 -2.31 10.15
CA ALA A 112 7.10 -1.78 9.26
C ALA A 112 6.54 -1.53 7.85
N LEU A 113 5.82 -2.48 7.27
CA LEU A 113 5.15 -2.33 5.97
C LEU A 113 4.16 -1.16 5.96
N ALA A 114 3.40 -1.02 7.04
CA ALA A 114 2.44 0.08 7.19
C ALA A 114 3.12 1.43 7.48
N GLY A 115 4.34 1.44 7.98
CA GLY A 115 5.03 2.66 8.44
C GLY A 115 4.38 3.28 9.67
N HIS A 116 3.86 2.47 10.56
CA HIS A 116 3.32 2.94 11.83
C HIS A 116 4.43 3.10 12.86
N SER A 117 4.56 4.27 13.44
CA SER A 117 5.54 4.56 14.50
C SER A 117 5.24 3.78 15.79
N ASN A 118 3.99 3.38 16.02
CA ASN A 118 3.55 2.66 17.22
C ASN A 118 2.81 1.38 16.82
N LEU A 119 3.18 0.27 17.47
CA LEU A 119 2.57 -1.04 17.25
C LEU A 119 1.06 -1.04 17.60
N ARG A 120 0.65 -0.28 18.60
CA ARG A 120 -0.77 -0.11 18.98
C ARG A 120 -1.62 0.38 17.79
N THR A 121 -1.05 1.19 16.91
CA THR A 121 -1.74 1.63 15.69
C THR A 121 -2.01 0.45 14.75
N THR A 122 -1.07 -0.48 14.64
CA THR A 122 -1.24 -1.70 13.83
C THR A 122 -2.25 -2.66 14.48
N GLN A 123 -2.22 -2.79 15.80
CA GLN A 123 -3.14 -3.66 16.56
C GLN A 123 -4.62 -3.30 16.34
N ARG A 124 -4.93 -2.02 16.09
CA ARG A 124 -6.32 -1.57 15.79
C ARG A 124 -6.91 -2.18 14.51
N TYR A 125 -6.08 -2.77 13.67
CA TYR A 125 -6.52 -3.45 12.43
C TYR A 125 -6.72 -4.96 12.64
N ILE A 126 -6.47 -5.48 13.85
CA ILE A 126 -6.62 -6.88 14.19
C ILE A 126 -7.87 -7.03 15.03
N GLU A 127 -8.80 -7.80 14.52
CA GLU A 127 -10.01 -8.19 15.24
C GLU A 127 -9.72 -9.43 16.08
N GLU A 128 -10.29 -9.50 17.27
CA GLU A 128 -10.26 -10.72 18.09
C GLU A 128 -10.99 -11.86 17.38
N ASN A 129 -10.43 -13.06 17.49
CA ASN A 129 -11.01 -14.28 16.91
C ASN A 129 -10.96 -15.41 17.94
N ALA A 130 -12.09 -15.66 18.60
CA ALA A 130 -12.22 -16.68 19.65
C ALA A 130 -11.92 -18.11 19.15
N ASP A 131 -12.25 -18.41 17.89
CA ASP A 131 -11.94 -19.72 17.30
C ASP A 131 -10.44 -19.91 17.05
N ALA A 132 -9.73 -18.83 16.69
CA ALA A 132 -8.27 -18.87 16.57
C ALA A 132 -7.61 -19.06 17.95
N GLN A 133 -8.12 -18.39 18.99
CA GLN A 133 -7.64 -18.56 20.37
C GLN A 133 -7.82 -20.03 20.84
N ARG A 134 -8.99 -20.61 20.58
CA ARG A 134 -9.25 -22.03 20.93
C ARG A 134 -8.30 -22.97 20.20
N ARG A 135 -8.12 -22.79 18.89
CA ARG A 135 -7.23 -23.63 18.08
C ARG A 135 -5.78 -23.55 18.48
N VAL A 136 -5.28 -22.37 18.84
CA VAL A 136 -3.88 -22.22 19.24
C VAL A 136 -3.61 -22.92 20.56
N VAL A 137 -4.54 -22.84 21.53
CA VAL A 137 -4.39 -23.52 22.81
C VAL A 137 -4.39 -25.06 22.65
N GLN A 138 -5.15 -25.58 21.67
CA GLN A 138 -5.18 -27.03 21.36
C GLN A 138 -3.89 -27.55 20.72
N GLN A 139 -3.00 -26.66 20.25
CA GLN A 139 -1.72 -27.01 19.63
C GLN A 139 -0.52 -26.86 20.56
N LEU A 140 -0.71 -26.36 21.77
CA LEU A 140 0.31 -26.25 22.82
C LEU A 140 0.42 -27.53 23.65
#